data_e8f7aba5cec1ebe01b442acd314a86a0
#
_entry.id   e8f7aba5cec1ebe01b442acd314a86a0
#
_cell.length_a   1.000
_cell.length_b   1.000
_cell.length_c   1.000
_cell.angle_alpha   90.00
_cell.angle_beta   90.00
_cell.angle_gamma   90.00
#
_symmetry.space_group_name_H-M   'P 1'
#
loop_
_entity.id
_entity.type
_entity.pdbx_description
1 polymer ?
#
loop_
_entity_poly.entity_id
_entity_poly.type
_entity_poly.pdbx_seq_one_letter_code
_entity_poly.pdbx_strand_id
1 'polypeptide(L)'
;KEFLLRHPVARALMADARWTPGDVHWRRHLPYQSTTLAGDGFALVGDAAAFLDPFYSPGLDWISYTTYSAAQLILAARRGEAVAPAVNRMNADFSRSYDRWFDAIYRDKYDYMGEFDLMRLAFLMDIGLYYLGVASQPFRRGPVALNEPYFATPPSTPFYHWMRTYN
;
A
#
# COMPACT_ATOMS: atom_id res chain seq x y z
N LYS A 1 12.55 -23.66 9.27
CA LYS A 1 13.76 -23.51 10.10
C LYS A 1 14.99 -24.02 9.35
N GLU A 2 15.05 -25.29 8.97
CA GLU A 2 16.22 -25.91 8.32
C GLU A 2 16.66 -25.15 7.05
N PHE A 3 15.71 -24.72 6.22
CA PHE A 3 16.01 -23.92 5.03
C PHE A 3 16.75 -22.62 5.38
N LEU A 4 16.27 -21.87 6.36
CA LEU A 4 16.89 -20.62 6.80
C LEU A 4 18.31 -20.84 7.34
N LEU A 5 18.53 -21.93 8.08
CA LEU A 5 19.83 -22.25 8.66
C LEU A 5 20.90 -22.68 7.63
N ARG A 6 20.53 -22.89 6.37
CA ARG A 6 21.50 -23.09 5.27
C ARG A 6 22.27 -21.81 4.93
N HIS A 7 21.63 -20.65 5.16
CA HIS A 7 22.27 -19.35 4.89
C HIS A 7 23.18 -18.94 6.08
N PRO A 8 24.46 -18.58 5.86
CA PRO A 8 25.40 -18.28 6.96
C PRO A 8 24.92 -17.17 7.88
N VAL A 9 24.38 -16.07 7.33
CA VAL A 9 23.87 -14.94 8.11
C VAL A 9 22.67 -15.35 8.95
N ALA A 10 21.70 -16.05 8.37
CA ALA A 10 20.55 -16.54 9.12
C ALA A 10 20.95 -17.50 10.24
N ARG A 11 21.95 -18.36 9.99
CA ARG A 11 22.52 -19.26 11.01
C ARG A 11 23.12 -18.46 12.17
N ALA A 12 23.89 -17.43 11.90
CA ALA A 12 24.49 -16.58 12.92
C ALA A 12 23.43 -15.81 13.74
N LEU A 13 22.47 -15.20 13.06
CA LEU A 13 21.38 -14.46 13.72
C LEU A 13 20.46 -15.35 14.56
N MET A 14 20.30 -16.61 14.17
CA MET A 14 19.39 -17.55 14.83
C MET A 14 20.09 -18.56 15.74
N ALA A 15 21.39 -18.38 16.01
CA ALA A 15 22.18 -19.32 16.80
C ALA A 15 21.54 -19.59 18.18
N ASP A 16 21.10 -18.53 18.86
CA ASP A 16 20.49 -18.61 20.18
C ASP A 16 18.95 -18.52 20.15
N ALA A 17 18.35 -18.51 18.97
CA ALA A 17 16.90 -18.39 18.81
C ALA A 17 16.16 -19.63 19.31
N ARG A 18 15.21 -19.43 20.21
CA ARG A 18 14.28 -20.45 20.69
C ARG A 18 12.93 -20.28 20.03
N TRP A 19 12.32 -21.39 19.63
CA TRP A 19 10.99 -21.42 19.04
C TRP A 19 9.97 -21.80 20.10
N THR A 20 8.93 -21.00 20.23
CA THR A 20 7.78 -21.37 21.04
C THR A 20 6.94 -22.38 20.24
N PRO A 21 6.65 -23.57 20.79
CA PRO A 21 5.77 -24.53 20.12
C PRO A 21 4.41 -23.89 19.80
N GLY A 22 3.94 -24.04 18.56
CA GLY A 22 2.67 -23.49 18.11
C GLY A 22 2.69 -22.03 17.68
N ASP A 23 3.82 -21.31 17.79
CA ASP A 23 3.94 -19.89 17.44
C ASP A 23 4.30 -19.65 15.96
N VAL A 24 4.17 -20.65 15.12
CA VAL A 24 4.37 -20.51 13.67
C VAL A 24 3.00 -20.41 13.02
N HIS A 25 2.68 -19.23 12.53
CA HIS A 25 1.43 -18.95 11.84
C HIS A 25 1.64 -18.89 10.34
N TRP A 26 0.76 -19.51 9.59
CA TRP A 26 0.75 -19.49 8.15
C TRP A 26 -0.55 -18.88 7.63
N ARG A 27 -0.42 -17.90 6.75
CA ARG A 27 -1.54 -17.28 6.07
C ARG A 27 -1.33 -17.34 4.56
N ARG A 28 -2.37 -17.74 3.83
CA ARG A 28 -2.45 -17.62 2.38
C ARG A 28 -3.27 -16.38 2.04
N HIS A 29 -2.98 -15.76 0.91
CA HIS A 29 -3.76 -14.64 0.39
C HIS A 29 -3.89 -13.51 1.42
N LEU A 30 -2.77 -12.83 1.67
CA LEU A 30 -2.72 -11.68 2.56
C LEU A 30 -3.45 -10.45 2.01
N PRO A 31 -3.40 -10.14 0.67
CA PRO A 31 -4.08 -8.97 0.13
C PRO A 31 -5.58 -9.04 0.36
N TYR A 32 -6.14 -7.92 0.80
CA TYR A 32 -7.60 -7.74 0.91
C TYR A 32 -7.96 -6.26 0.82
N GLN A 33 -9.20 -5.99 0.46
CA GLN A 33 -9.80 -4.67 0.44
C GLN A 33 -11.22 -4.75 0.99
N SER A 34 -11.58 -3.80 1.86
CA SER A 34 -12.96 -3.62 2.30
C SER A 34 -13.80 -3.08 1.16
N THR A 35 -15.01 -3.55 1.01
CA THR A 35 -15.94 -3.10 -0.03
C THR A 35 -16.38 -1.65 0.16
N THR A 36 -16.29 -1.15 1.40
CA THR A 36 -16.65 0.21 1.79
C THR A 36 -15.64 0.73 2.81
N LEU A 37 -14.94 1.80 2.49
CA LEU A 37 -13.93 2.40 3.37
C LEU A 37 -14.53 3.45 4.30
N ALA A 38 -15.58 4.15 3.85
CA ALA A 38 -16.27 5.14 4.66
C ALA A 38 -17.77 5.08 4.40
N GLY A 39 -18.56 5.39 5.42
CA GLY A 39 -20.00 5.40 5.40
C GLY A 39 -20.58 6.36 6.42
N ASP A 40 -21.86 6.21 6.73
CA ASP A 40 -22.52 7.01 7.76
C ASP A 40 -21.93 6.67 9.14
N GLY A 41 -21.28 7.65 9.74
CA GLY A 41 -20.70 7.55 11.07
C GLY A 41 -19.40 6.75 11.19
N PHE A 42 -18.79 6.26 10.12
CA PHE A 42 -17.52 5.53 10.17
C PHE A 42 -16.58 5.81 9.02
N ALA A 43 -15.28 5.63 9.27
CA ALA A 43 -14.24 5.50 8.24
C ALA A 43 -13.19 4.47 8.69
N LEU A 44 -12.79 3.59 7.78
CA LEU A 44 -11.72 2.63 7.99
C LEU A 44 -10.39 3.25 7.61
N VAL A 45 -9.35 2.99 8.40
CA VAL A 45 -8.01 3.54 8.16
C VAL A 45 -6.95 2.43 8.17
N GLY A 46 -5.88 2.62 7.39
CA GLY A 46 -4.78 1.67 7.30
C GLY A 46 -5.24 0.27 6.94
N ASP A 47 -4.73 -0.71 7.65
CA ASP A 47 -5.03 -2.12 7.41
C ASP A 47 -6.50 -2.49 7.68
N ALA A 48 -7.25 -1.71 8.46
CA ALA A 48 -8.70 -1.93 8.57
C ALA A 48 -9.43 -1.66 7.24
N ALA A 49 -8.88 -0.81 6.39
CA ALA A 49 -9.44 -0.49 5.07
C ALA A 49 -8.99 -1.47 3.99
N ALA A 50 -7.69 -1.73 3.90
CA ALA A 50 -7.12 -2.61 2.90
C ALA A 50 -5.67 -2.99 3.25
N PHE A 51 -5.24 -4.14 2.81
CA PHE A 51 -3.86 -4.59 2.88
C PHE A 51 -3.41 -5.10 1.50
N LEU A 52 -2.30 -4.60 1.01
CA LEU A 52 -1.74 -5.00 -0.29
C LEU A 52 -0.77 -6.15 -0.14
N ASP A 53 0.42 -5.86 0.39
CA ASP A 53 1.53 -6.79 0.52
C ASP A 53 2.58 -6.19 1.47
N PRO A 54 3.32 -6.99 2.26
CA PRO A 54 4.40 -6.47 3.09
C PRO A 54 5.62 -6.01 2.28
N PHE A 55 5.77 -6.49 1.05
CA PHE A 55 6.86 -6.10 0.16
C PHE A 55 6.73 -4.62 -0.22
N TYR A 56 7.81 -3.85 -0.08
CA TYR A 56 7.86 -2.38 -0.21
C TYR A 56 7.12 -1.58 0.88
N SER A 57 6.50 -2.24 1.84
CA SER A 57 5.84 -1.60 3.00
C SER A 57 4.79 -0.53 2.66
N PRO A 58 3.84 -0.76 1.75
CA PRO A 58 2.84 0.25 1.36
C PRO A 58 1.87 0.62 2.48
N GLY A 59 1.84 -0.14 3.58
CA GLY A 59 0.93 0.07 4.69
C GLY A 59 1.03 1.45 5.33
N LEU A 60 2.25 2.02 5.45
CA LEU A 60 2.44 3.37 6.00
C LEU A 60 1.83 4.46 5.10
N ASP A 61 1.94 4.29 3.79
CA ASP A 61 1.31 5.20 2.83
C ASP A 61 -0.22 5.12 2.96
N TRP A 62 -0.78 3.92 3.04
CA TRP A 62 -2.20 3.70 3.25
C TRP A 62 -2.71 4.31 4.55
N ILE A 63 -1.97 4.15 5.65
CA ILE A 63 -2.28 4.80 6.92
C ILE A 63 -2.33 6.32 6.74
N SER A 64 -1.33 6.91 6.09
CA SER A 64 -1.26 8.36 5.89
C SER A 64 -2.44 8.90 5.08
N TYR A 65 -2.72 8.31 3.92
CA TYR A 65 -3.83 8.74 3.05
C TYR A 65 -5.19 8.51 3.69
N THR A 66 -5.45 7.33 4.23
CA THR A 66 -6.76 7.01 4.82
C THR A 66 -7.03 7.81 6.08
N THR A 67 -6.02 8.01 6.93
CA THR A 67 -6.16 8.82 8.16
C THR A 67 -6.43 10.27 7.83
N TYR A 68 -5.68 10.85 6.88
CA TYR A 68 -5.90 12.24 6.47
C TYR A 68 -7.30 12.42 5.88
N SER A 69 -7.72 11.55 4.96
CA SER A 69 -9.05 11.60 4.36
C SER A 69 -10.17 11.45 5.40
N ALA A 70 -10.03 10.50 6.32
CA ALA A 70 -10.99 10.31 7.42
C ALA A 70 -11.07 11.56 8.32
N ALA A 71 -9.94 12.18 8.66
CA ALA A 71 -9.90 13.41 9.43
C ALA A 71 -10.63 14.56 8.71
N GLN A 72 -10.45 14.70 7.39
CA GLN A 72 -11.18 15.72 6.61
C GLN A 72 -12.70 15.47 6.62
N LEU A 73 -13.15 14.22 6.52
CA LEU A 73 -14.57 13.86 6.62
C LEU A 73 -15.15 14.25 8.00
N ILE A 74 -14.42 13.90 9.08
CA ILE A 74 -14.84 14.24 10.45
C ILE A 74 -14.93 15.75 10.64
N LEU A 75 -13.94 16.51 10.17
CA LEU A 75 -13.93 17.96 10.28
C LEU A 75 -15.08 18.61 9.48
N ALA A 76 -15.35 18.12 8.27
CA ALA A 76 -16.48 18.58 7.46
C ALA A 76 -17.82 18.30 8.16
N ALA A 77 -18.02 17.11 8.66
CA ALA A 77 -19.23 16.73 9.42
C ALA A 77 -19.43 17.64 10.66
N ARG A 78 -18.36 17.91 11.40
CA ARG A 78 -18.41 18.82 12.57
C ARG A 78 -18.77 20.27 12.22
N ARG A 79 -18.48 20.70 10.98
CA ARG A 79 -18.90 22.02 10.48
C ARG A 79 -20.32 22.01 9.93
N GLY A 80 -21.02 20.87 9.97
CA GLY A 80 -22.36 20.73 9.39
C GLY A 80 -22.40 20.65 7.87
N GLU A 81 -21.27 20.34 7.24
CA GLU A 81 -21.18 20.17 5.79
C GLU A 81 -21.77 18.83 5.35
N ALA A 82 -22.32 18.77 4.13
CA ALA A 82 -22.78 17.51 3.54
C ALA A 82 -21.59 16.64 3.15
N VAL A 83 -21.36 15.55 3.89
CA VAL A 83 -20.21 14.67 3.70
C VAL A 83 -20.43 13.54 2.68
N ALA A 84 -21.65 13.24 2.30
CA ALA A 84 -21.96 12.14 1.40
C ALA A 84 -21.19 12.17 0.06
N PRO A 85 -21.02 13.30 -0.63
CA PRO A 85 -20.20 13.36 -1.85
C PRO A 85 -18.72 13.05 -1.60
N ALA A 86 -18.18 13.47 -0.45
CA ALA A 86 -16.79 13.20 -0.07
C ALA A 86 -16.58 11.72 0.32
N VAL A 87 -17.55 11.12 1.02
CA VAL A 87 -17.58 9.68 1.32
C VAL A 87 -17.57 8.84 0.03
N ASN A 88 -18.45 9.16 -0.92
CA ASN A 88 -18.52 8.45 -2.20
C ASN A 88 -17.20 8.57 -2.97
N ARG A 89 -16.60 9.75 -2.99
CA ARG A 89 -15.29 9.98 -3.62
C ARG A 89 -14.20 9.16 -2.94
N MET A 90 -14.12 9.20 -1.61
CA MET A 90 -13.16 8.39 -0.85
C MET A 90 -13.25 6.91 -1.21
N ASN A 91 -14.46 6.34 -1.18
CA ASN A 91 -14.66 4.94 -1.54
C ASN A 91 -14.20 4.64 -2.98
N ALA A 92 -14.58 5.48 -3.95
CA ALA A 92 -14.23 5.26 -5.36
C ALA A 92 -12.72 5.42 -5.63
N ASP A 93 -12.09 6.47 -5.07
CA ASP A 93 -10.70 6.77 -5.33
C ASP A 93 -9.75 5.80 -4.63
N PHE A 94 -10.06 5.40 -3.40
CA PHE A 94 -9.25 4.39 -2.69
C PHE A 94 -9.42 3.00 -3.28
N SER A 95 -10.63 2.60 -3.71
CA SER A 95 -10.80 1.33 -4.41
C SER A 95 -9.98 1.29 -5.70
N ARG A 96 -10.07 2.34 -6.51
CA ARG A 96 -9.28 2.46 -7.74
C ARG A 96 -7.77 2.45 -7.45
N SER A 97 -7.35 3.15 -6.40
CA SER A 97 -5.95 3.20 -5.98
C SER A 97 -5.44 1.82 -5.59
N TYR A 98 -6.21 1.07 -4.80
CA TYR A 98 -5.87 -0.29 -4.41
C TYR A 98 -5.68 -1.21 -5.62
N ASP A 99 -6.67 -1.23 -6.51
CA ASP A 99 -6.64 -2.09 -7.70
C ASP A 99 -5.43 -1.77 -8.59
N ARG A 100 -5.16 -0.49 -8.81
CA ARG A 100 -4.03 -0.05 -9.63
C ARG A 100 -2.68 -0.29 -8.97
N TRP A 101 -2.58 -0.09 -7.66
CA TRP A 101 -1.36 -0.36 -6.92
C TRP A 101 -1.02 -1.85 -6.95
N PHE A 102 -2.02 -2.69 -6.70
CA PHE A 102 -1.87 -4.13 -6.79
C PHE A 102 -1.47 -4.58 -8.21
N ASP A 103 -2.21 -4.09 -9.21
CA ASP A 103 -1.97 -4.43 -10.61
C ASP A 103 -0.58 -3.97 -11.12
N ALA A 104 -0.15 -2.78 -10.72
CA ALA A 104 1.10 -2.20 -11.21
C ALA A 104 2.35 -2.82 -10.58
N ILE A 105 2.28 -3.30 -9.33
CA ILE A 105 3.48 -3.66 -8.58
C ILE A 105 3.48 -5.13 -8.14
N TYR A 106 2.34 -5.66 -7.70
CA TYR A 106 2.34 -6.94 -6.98
C TYR A 106 1.84 -8.12 -7.80
N ARG A 107 0.95 -7.91 -8.77
CA ARG A 107 0.28 -8.97 -9.52
C ARG A 107 1.24 -10.03 -10.04
N ASP A 108 2.26 -9.61 -10.77
CA ASP A 108 3.19 -10.49 -11.47
C ASP A 108 4.59 -10.51 -10.81
N LYS A 109 4.78 -9.73 -9.72
CA LYS A 109 6.08 -9.56 -9.04
C LYS A 109 6.69 -10.87 -8.57
N TYR A 110 5.88 -11.76 -8.03
CA TYR A 110 6.36 -13.01 -7.47
C TYR A 110 6.79 -14.04 -8.52
N ASP A 111 6.38 -13.87 -9.78
CA ASP A 111 6.77 -14.76 -10.87
C ASP A 111 8.25 -14.63 -11.24
N TYR A 112 8.83 -13.44 -11.05
CA TYR A 112 10.24 -13.17 -11.36
C TYR A 112 11.09 -12.74 -10.15
N MET A 113 10.51 -12.69 -8.95
CA MET A 113 11.22 -12.25 -7.74
C MET A 113 12.49 -13.09 -7.45
N GLY A 114 12.57 -14.33 -7.91
CA GLY A 114 13.74 -15.19 -7.81
C GLY A 114 14.88 -14.85 -8.77
N GLU A 115 14.63 -14.04 -9.80
CA GLU A 115 15.60 -13.66 -10.82
C GLU A 115 16.28 -12.34 -10.43
N PHE A 116 17.50 -12.43 -9.92
CA PHE A 116 18.22 -11.30 -9.31
C PHE A 116 18.33 -10.08 -10.24
N ASP A 117 18.71 -10.28 -11.50
CA ASP A 117 18.92 -9.16 -12.44
C ASP A 117 17.62 -8.46 -12.81
N LEU A 118 16.54 -9.21 -13.01
CA LEU A 118 15.21 -8.64 -13.26
C LEU A 118 14.71 -7.91 -12.01
N MET A 119 14.82 -8.53 -10.86
CA MET A 119 14.36 -7.94 -9.60
C MET A 119 15.13 -6.67 -9.23
N ARG A 120 16.43 -6.62 -9.50
CA ARG A 120 17.25 -5.42 -9.29
C ARG A 120 16.78 -4.24 -10.17
N LEU A 121 16.50 -4.49 -11.45
CA LEU A 121 16.01 -3.46 -12.36
C LEU A 121 14.60 -2.99 -11.96
N ALA A 122 13.69 -3.91 -11.72
CA ALA A 122 12.34 -3.60 -11.27
C ALA A 122 12.35 -2.80 -9.97
N PHE A 123 13.17 -3.19 -8.99
CA PHE A 123 13.31 -2.46 -7.72
C PHE A 123 13.75 -1.01 -7.92
N LEU A 124 14.76 -0.76 -8.75
CA LEU A 124 15.25 0.60 -9.02
C LEU A 124 14.19 1.46 -9.72
N MET A 125 13.44 0.87 -10.66
CA MET A 125 12.36 1.56 -11.36
C MET A 125 11.16 1.81 -10.43
N ASP A 126 10.76 0.82 -9.65
CA ASP A 126 9.68 0.95 -8.67
C ASP A 126 9.96 2.08 -7.67
N ILE A 127 11.15 2.08 -7.07
CA ILE A 127 11.56 3.12 -6.11
C ILE A 127 11.59 4.49 -6.78
N GLY A 128 12.17 4.61 -7.98
CA GLY A 128 12.24 5.87 -8.72
C GLY A 128 10.85 6.43 -9.02
N LEU A 129 9.97 5.62 -9.58
CA LEU A 129 8.60 6.03 -9.92
C LEU A 129 7.73 6.26 -8.67
N TYR A 130 7.93 5.48 -7.61
CA TYR A 130 7.29 5.72 -6.31
C TYR A 130 7.66 7.10 -5.76
N TYR A 131 8.94 7.45 -5.70
CA TYR A 131 9.36 8.76 -5.20
C TYR A 131 8.85 9.89 -6.08
N LEU A 132 8.89 9.76 -7.40
CA LEU A 132 8.44 10.81 -8.32
C LEU A 132 6.92 10.96 -8.34
N GLY A 133 6.19 9.86 -8.38
CA GLY A 133 4.74 9.84 -8.59
C GLY A 133 3.89 9.81 -7.32
N VAL A 134 4.44 9.34 -6.23
CA VAL A 134 3.70 9.11 -4.97
C VAL A 134 4.29 9.94 -3.83
N ALA A 135 5.47 9.57 -3.35
CA ALA A 135 6.05 10.13 -2.13
C ALA A 135 6.32 11.64 -2.22
N SER A 136 6.70 12.16 -3.40
CA SER A 136 6.97 13.59 -3.57
C SER A 136 5.71 14.46 -3.57
N GLN A 137 4.52 13.92 -3.78
CA GLN A 137 3.31 14.71 -3.94
C GLN A 137 2.95 15.55 -2.69
N PRO A 138 2.94 14.98 -1.47
CA PRO A 138 2.70 15.77 -0.27
C PRO A 138 3.73 16.89 -0.04
N PHE A 139 5.00 16.66 -0.42
CA PHE A 139 6.06 17.67 -0.28
C PHE A 139 5.93 18.80 -1.29
N ARG A 140 5.43 18.51 -2.49
CA ARG A 140 5.27 19.51 -3.56
C ARG A 140 3.96 20.28 -3.46
N ARG A 141 2.88 19.62 -3.05
CA ARG A 141 1.52 20.13 -3.09
C ARG A 141 0.93 20.41 -1.70
N GLY A 142 1.69 20.07 -0.66
CA GLY A 142 1.24 20.15 0.73
C GLY A 142 0.30 18.99 1.14
N PRO A 143 -0.19 19.01 2.39
CA PRO A 143 -0.99 17.92 2.96
C PRO A 143 -2.26 17.59 2.19
N VAL A 144 -2.80 18.51 1.40
CA VAL A 144 -4.00 18.28 0.57
C VAL A 144 -3.80 17.08 -0.40
N ALA A 145 -2.57 16.83 -0.82
CA ALA A 145 -2.25 15.68 -1.67
C ALA A 145 -2.53 14.35 -0.99
N LEU A 146 -2.53 14.29 0.35
CA LEU A 146 -2.91 13.09 1.10
C LEU A 146 -4.41 12.75 1.00
N ASN A 147 -5.23 13.64 0.48
CA ASN A 147 -6.64 13.35 0.16
C ASN A 147 -6.84 12.76 -1.24
N GLU A 148 -5.75 12.55 -1.96
CA GLU A 148 -5.72 12.04 -3.33
C GLU A 148 -4.85 10.78 -3.36
N PRO A 149 -5.43 9.58 -3.18
CA PRO A 149 -4.64 8.35 -3.15
C PRO A 149 -3.94 8.11 -4.49
N TYR A 150 -2.79 7.45 -4.43
CA TYR A 150 -1.92 7.28 -5.59
C TYR A 150 -2.59 6.50 -6.72
N PHE A 151 -2.19 6.80 -7.95
CA PHE A 151 -2.72 6.25 -9.19
C PHE A 151 -4.22 6.50 -9.43
N ALA A 152 -4.96 7.04 -8.46
CA ALA A 152 -6.38 7.35 -8.62
C ALA A 152 -6.62 8.68 -9.37
N THR A 153 -5.68 9.61 -9.28
CA THR A 153 -5.80 10.95 -9.86
C THR A 153 -5.12 11.07 -11.22
N PRO A 154 -5.55 12.05 -12.08
CA PRO A 154 -4.91 12.26 -13.38
C PRO A 154 -3.39 12.46 -13.31
N PRO A 155 -2.82 13.25 -12.36
CA PRO A 155 -1.38 13.43 -12.28
C PRO A 155 -0.60 12.15 -11.96
N SER A 156 -1.18 11.18 -11.29
CA SER A 156 -0.52 9.93 -10.90
C SER A 156 -0.77 8.78 -11.89
N THR A 157 -1.72 8.92 -12.80
CA THR A 157 -2.07 7.88 -13.79
C THR A 157 -0.89 7.49 -14.70
N PRO A 158 -0.03 8.40 -15.21
CA PRO A 158 1.12 7.99 -16.03
C PRO A 158 2.07 7.05 -15.28
N PHE A 159 2.28 7.27 -13.99
CA PHE A 159 3.16 6.41 -13.18
C PHE A 159 2.60 4.99 -13.06
N TYR A 160 1.29 4.85 -12.90
CA TYR A 160 0.63 3.55 -12.96
C TYR A 160 0.91 2.83 -14.28
N HIS A 161 0.73 3.49 -15.42
CA HIS A 161 0.97 2.89 -16.73
C HIS A 161 2.42 2.47 -16.93
N TRP A 162 3.37 3.32 -16.52
CA TRP A 162 4.79 2.98 -16.61
C TRP A 162 5.14 1.78 -15.75
N MET A 163 4.71 1.78 -14.48
CA MET A 163 4.99 0.65 -13.58
C MET A 163 4.34 -0.64 -14.08
N ARG A 164 3.11 -0.58 -14.59
CA ARG A 164 2.42 -1.73 -15.17
C ARG A 164 3.09 -2.29 -16.43
N THR A 165 3.87 -1.47 -17.13
CA THR A 165 4.51 -1.88 -18.39
C THR A 165 5.72 -2.78 -18.17
N TYR A 166 6.48 -2.59 -17.09
CA TYR A 166 7.71 -3.37 -16.84
C TYR A 166 7.55 -4.41 -15.73
N ASN A 167 6.56 -4.31 -14.87
CA ASN A 167 6.18 -5.33 -13.90
C ASN A 167 5.23 -6.35 -14.52
#